data_a8268516bbff7a238e5c45b6fd953704
#
_entry.id   a8268516bbff7a238e5c45b6fd953704
#
_cell.length_a   1.000
_cell.length_b   1.000
_cell.length_c   1.000
_cell.angle_alpha   90.00
_cell.angle_beta   90.00
_cell.angle_gamma   90.00
#
_symmetry.space_group_name_H-M   'P 1'
#
loop_
_entity.id
_entity.type
_entity.pdbx_description
1 polymer ?
#
loop_
_entity_poly.entity_id
_entity_poly.type
_entity_poly.pdbx_seq_one_letter_code
_entity_poly.pdbx_strand_id
1 'polypeptide(L)'
;GYETLDEMFAVIAGILRSGAPRSYVYAYWPQLDSLAHEHGIHSDAVAEAFAALDAAFARLLDTAHGSDSLVIVTADHGFIDTTVEATIDLDDHPELRETLLLPLCGEPRMAYAYVRAGRERQFENTVRGRLADRVHLIRSEDVLRQGWLGPGTAHPALRDRLGDYVLIPRGQTIL
;
A
#
# COMPACT_ATOMS: atom_id res chain seq x y z
N GLY A 1 1.08 -24.53 -9.15
CA GLY A 1 0.87 -23.63 -8.03
C GLY A 1 1.54 -24.15 -6.77
N TYR A 2 1.49 -23.41 -5.71
CA TYR A 2 1.98 -23.79 -4.37
C TYR A 2 0.90 -23.42 -3.34
N GLU A 3 0.83 -24.18 -2.26
CA GLU A 3 -0.12 -23.98 -1.16
C GLU A 3 0.61 -23.61 0.15
N THR A 4 1.87 -23.96 0.23
CA THR A 4 2.71 -23.67 1.41
C THR A 4 3.92 -22.82 1.05
N LEU A 5 4.47 -22.16 2.07
CA LEU A 5 5.69 -21.35 1.95
C LEU A 5 6.87 -22.20 1.45
N ASP A 6 7.04 -23.39 2.01
CA ASP A 6 8.12 -24.30 1.61
C ASP A 6 7.97 -24.78 0.17
N GLU A 7 6.75 -25.06 -0.30
CA GLU A 7 6.50 -25.39 -1.70
C GLU A 7 6.84 -24.23 -2.62
N MET A 8 6.45 -22.99 -2.27
CA MET A 8 6.81 -21.80 -3.04
C MET A 8 8.33 -21.70 -3.23
N PHE A 9 9.08 -21.76 -2.14
CA PHE A 9 10.53 -21.65 -2.20
C PHE A 9 11.19 -22.87 -2.88
N ALA A 10 10.64 -24.07 -2.72
CA ALA A 10 11.11 -25.27 -3.43
C ALA A 10 10.96 -25.13 -4.95
N VAL A 11 9.84 -24.60 -5.42
CA VAL A 11 9.61 -24.32 -6.86
C VAL A 11 10.63 -23.31 -7.37
N ILE A 12 10.83 -22.18 -6.67
CA ILE A 12 11.80 -21.16 -7.07
C ILE A 12 13.22 -21.74 -7.12
N ALA A 13 13.62 -22.46 -6.06
CA ALA A 13 14.92 -23.12 -5.99
C ALA A 13 15.12 -24.15 -7.12
N GLY A 14 14.05 -24.87 -7.51
CA GLY A 14 14.05 -25.78 -8.64
C GLY A 14 14.33 -25.06 -9.97
N ILE A 15 13.72 -23.90 -10.17
CA ILE A 15 13.93 -23.08 -11.36
C ILE A 15 15.38 -22.54 -11.40
N LEU A 16 15.91 -22.05 -10.28
CA LEU A 16 17.29 -21.58 -10.17
C LEU A 16 18.30 -22.71 -10.54
N ARG A 17 18.07 -23.92 -10.05
CA ARG A 17 18.92 -25.07 -10.35
C ARG A 17 18.79 -25.63 -11.77
N SER A 18 17.70 -25.32 -12.48
CA SER A 18 17.46 -25.87 -13.82
C SER A 18 18.43 -25.34 -14.87
N GLY A 19 19.15 -24.25 -14.58
CA GLY A 19 20.10 -23.65 -15.53
C GLY A 19 19.43 -23.05 -16.78
N ALA A 20 18.13 -22.73 -16.70
CA ALA A 20 17.42 -22.08 -17.79
C ALA A 20 18.12 -20.77 -18.20
N PRO A 21 18.38 -20.54 -19.50
CA PRO A 21 19.25 -19.44 -19.94
C PRO A 21 18.68 -18.04 -19.65
N ARG A 22 17.36 -17.92 -19.54
CA ARG A 22 16.65 -16.70 -19.11
C ARG A 22 15.32 -17.09 -18.50
N SER A 23 15.08 -16.70 -17.27
CA SER A 23 13.80 -16.88 -16.61
C SER A 23 13.45 -15.65 -15.79
N TYR A 24 12.17 -15.34 -15.76
CA TYR A 24 11.58 -14.36 -14.84
C TYR A 24 10.60 -15.09 -13.96
N VAL A 25 10.80 -15.00 -12.65
CA VAL A 25 9.94 -15.64 -11.65
C VAL A 25 9.30 -14.56 -10.80
N TYR A 26 7.99 -14.52 -10.80
CA TYR A 26 7.19 -13.73 -9.86
C TYR A 26 6.57 -14.68 -8.85
N ALA A 27 6.83 -14.45 -7.57
CA ALA A 27 6.25 -15.19 -6.46
C ALA A 27 5.62 -14.20 -5.47
N TYR A 28 4.43 -14.51 -5.00
CA TYR A 28 3.67 -13.70 -4.06
C TYR A 28 3.22 -14.54 -2.87
N TRP A 29 3.45 -14.04 -1.67
CA TRP A 29 3.08 -14.72 -0.43
C TRP A 29 2.20 -13.80 0.43
N PRO A 30 0.88 -14.06 0.53
CA PRO A 30 -0.08 -13.17 1.18
C PRO A 30 -0.23 -13.38 2.69
N GLN A 31 0.30 -14.46 3.27
CA GLN A 31 0.00 -14.86 4.63
C GLN A 31 0.35 -13.79 5.67
N LEU A 32 1.48 -13.10 5.49
CA LEU A 32 1.92 -12.07 6.43
C LEU A 32 0.93 -10.91 6.49
N ASP A 33 0.45 -10.48 5.31
CA ASP A 33 -0.58 -9.46 5.17
C ASP A 33 -1.88 -9.88 5.87
N SER A 34 -2.36 -11.09 5.57
CA SER A 34 -3.59 -11.61 6.16
C SER A 34 -3.53 -11.70 7.70
N LEU A 35 -2.42 -12.18 8.25
CA LEU A 35 -2.21 -12.27 9.70
C LEU A 35 -2.09 -10.89 10.35
N ALA A 36 -1.44 -9.92 9.68
CA ALA A 36 -1.33 -8.57 10.18
C ALA A 36 -2.70 -7.86 10.25
N HIS A 37 -3.56 -8.09 9.26
CA HIS A 37 -4.93 -7.59 9.26
C HIS A 37 -5.81 -8.24 10.35
N GLU A 38 -5.63 -9.53 10.61
CA GLU A 38 -6.46 -10.26 11.56
C GLU A 38 -6.02 -10.05 13.02
N HIS A 39 -4.72 -10.01 13.28
CA HIS A 39 -4.17 -10.07 14.64
C HIS A 39 -3.38 -8.82 15.07
N GLY A 40 -3.17 -7.86 14.16
CA GLY A 40 -2.29 -6.71 14.39
C GLY A 40 -0.81 -7.03 14.18
N ILE A 41 -0.02 -6.00 13.85
CA ILE A 41 1.39 -6.17 13.45
C ILE A 41 2.32 -6.61 14.58
N HIS A 42 1.93 -6.42 15.83
CA HIS A 42 2.73 -6.79 17.00
C HIS A 42 2.34 -8.14 17.61
N SER A 43 1.49 -8.92 16.93
CA SER A 43 1.07 -10.24 17.42
C SER A 43 2.15 -11.30 17.25
N ASP A 44 2.11 -12.31 18.12
CA ASP A 44 3.00 -13.48 18.03
C ASP A 44 2.81 -14.19 16.68
N ALA A 45 1.58 -14.29 16.17
CA ALA A 45 1.27 -14.92 14.89
C ALA A 45 2.01 -14.24 13.71
N VAL A 46 2.07 -12.90 13.69
CA VAL A 46 2.82 -12.15 12.69
C VAL A 46 4.33 -12.35 12.86
N ALA A 47 4.82 -12.31 14.10
CA ALA A 47 6.24 -12.52 14.39
C ALA A 47 6.71 -13.93 13.97
N GLU A 48 5.93 -14.97 14.26
CA GLU A 48 6.21 -16.35 13.85
C GLU A 48 6.19 -16.52 12.33
N ALA A 49 5.16 -15.96 11.66
CA ALA A 49 5.06 -16.02 10.20
C ALA A 49 6.21 -15.29 9.52
N PHE A 50 6.61 -14.13 10.05
CA PHE A 50 7.77 -13.38 9.54
C PHE A 50 9.08 -14.17 9.72
N ALA A 51 9.30 -14.75 10.90
CA ALA A 51 10.48 -15.58 11.16
C ALA A 51 10.55 -16.81 10.24
N ALA A 52 9.41 -17.46 9.97
CA ALA A 52 9.34 -18.56 9.03
C ALA A 52 9.66 -18.13 7.59
N LEU A 53 9.14 -16.96 7.16
CA LEU A 53 9.42 -16.37 5.84
C LEU A 53 10.91 -16.02 5.70
N ASP A 54 11.49 -15.38 6.70
CA ASP A 54 12.91 -15.00 6.73
C ASP A 54 13.83 -16.23 6.64
N ALA A 55 13.55 -17.25 7.43
CA ALA A 55 14.30 -18.51 7.40
C ALA A 55 14.20 -19.23 6.05
N ALA A 56 13.01 -19.25 5.43
CA ALA A 56 12.82 -19.84 4.12
C ALA A 56 13.54 -19.04 3.03
N PHE A 57 13.51 -17.71 3.13
CA PHE A 57 14.21 -16.81 2.23
C PHE A 57 15.74 -16.96 2.33
N ALA A 58 16.29 -17.11 3.54
CA ALA A 58 17.72 -17.38 3.73
C ALA A 58 18.17 -18.64 2.98
N ARG A 59 17.40 -19.74 3.06
CA ARG A 59 17.68 -20.97 2.31
C ARG A 59 17.62 -20.77 0.79
N LEU A 60 16.73 -19.90 0.30
CA LEU A 60 16.69 -19.54 -1.11
C LEU A 60 17.95 -18.77 -1.53
N LEU A 61 18.41 -17.83 -0.73
CA LEU A 61 19.63 -17.06 -0.99
C LEU A 61 20.86 -17.98 -1.06
N ASP A 62 20.95 -18.97 -0.17
CA ASP A 62 22.01 -19.99 -0.23
C ASP A 62 21.96 -20.77 -1.55
N THR A 63 20.76 -21.08 -2.05
CA THR A 63 20.58 -21.75 -3.36
C THR A 63 20.94 -20.83 -4.53
N ALA A 64 20.65 -19.54 -4.43
CA ALA A 64 20.96 -18.54 -5.45
C ALA A 64 22.46 -18.17 -5.46
N HIS A 65 23.19 -18.44 -4.37
CA HIS A 65 24.61 -18.10 -4.25
C HIS A 65 25.42 -18.76 -5.37
N GLY A 66 26.22 -17.97 -6.05
CA GLY A 66 27.07 -18.43 -7.17
C GLY A 66 26.31 -18.64 -8.49
N SER A 67 25.00 -18.38 -8.55
CA SER A 67 24.25 -18.34 -9.79
C SER A 67 24.26 -16.93 -10.41
N ASP A 68 23.99 -16.82 -11.73
CA ASP A 68 23.78 -15.54 -12.41
C ASP A 68 22.32 -15.10 -12.27
N SER A 69 21.89 -14.89 -11.03
CA SER A 69 20.50 -14.55 -10.71
C SER A 69 20.42 -13.30 -9.86
N LEU A 70 19.45 -12.43 -10.19
CA LEU A 70 19.07 -11.28 -9.38
C LEU A 70 17.80 -11.63 -8.59
N VAL A 71 17.86 -11.51 -7.26
CA VAL A 71 16.69 -11.66 -6.38
C VAL A 71 16.25 -10.27 -5.92
N ILE A 72 14.97 -9.95 -6.15
CA ILE A 72 14.36 -8.70 -5.71
C ILE A 72 13.21 -9.06 -4.77
N VAL A 73 13.24 -8.51 -3.55
CA VAL A 73 12.16 -8.61 -2.58
C VAL A 73 11.52 -7.24 -2.43
N THR A 74 10.22 -7.20 -2.47
CA THR A 74 9.45 -5.97 -2.28
C THR A 74 8.13 -6.27 -1.59
N ALA A 75 7.48 -5.24 -1.07
CA ALA A 75 6.11 -5.29 -0.59
C ALA A 75 5.29 -4.25 -1.37
N ASP A 76 3.99 -4.45 -1.45
CA ASP A 76 3.03 -3.51 -2.04
C ASP A 76 2.77 -2.31 -1.10
N HIS A 77 2.75 -2.54 0.21
CA HIS A 77 2.64 -1.51 1.25
C HIS A 77 3.29 -1.96 2.56
N GLY A 78 3.30 -1.09 3.53
CA GLY A 78 3.61 -1.38 4.92
C GLY A 78 2.33 -1.48 5.76
N PHE A 79 2.49 -1.59 7.08
CA PHE A 79 1.39 -1.70 8.03
C PHE A 79 1.52 -0.71 9.16
N ILE A 80 0.39 -0.35 9.74
CA ILE A 80 0.27 0.30 11.05
C ILE A 80 -0.88 -0.36 11.79
N ASP A 81 -0.79 -0.41 13.11
CA ASP A 81 -1.97 -0.66 13.92
C ASP A 81 -2.84 0.59 13.98
N THR A 82 -4.14 0.40 13.93
CA THR A 82 -5.14 1.45 14.06
C THR A 82 -6.20 1.04 15.07
N THR A 83 -7.01 2.00 15.50
CA THR A 83 -8.14 1.76 16.38
C THR A 83 -9.43 2.31 15.78
N VAL A 84 -10.57 1.92 16.33
CA VAL A 84 -11.86 2.46 15.90
C VAL A 84 -11.90 3.98 16.05
N GLU A 85 -11.34 4.52 17.14
CA GLU A 85 -11.29 5.96 17.41
C GLU A 85 -10.35 6.72 16.45
N ALA A 86 -9.37 6.02 15.89
CA ALA A 86 -8.46 6.58 14.89
C ALA A 86 -9.07 6.58 13.49
N THR A 87 -10.15 5.84 13.26
CA THR A 87 -10.86 5.84 11.97
C THR A 87 -11.65 7.14 11.79
N ILE A 88 -11.58 7.71 10.60
CA ILE A 88 -12.44 8.83 10.16
C ILE A 88 -13.54 8.24 9.30
N ASP A 89 -14.75 8.17 9.85
CA ASP A 89 -15.93 7.80 9.07
C ASP A 89 -16.51 9.06 8.39
N LEU A 90 -16.70 9.03 7.08
CA LEU A 90 -17.31 10.13 6.34
C LEU A 90 -18.78 10.32 6.69
N ASP A 91 -19.46 9.35 7.27
CA ASP A 91 -20.83 9.49 7.75
C ASP A 91 -20.91 10.44 8.97
N ASP A 92 -19.82 10.59 9.72
CA ASP A 92 -19.69 11.60 10.78
C ASP A 92 -19.36 13.00 10.26
N HIS A 93 -19.09 13.12 8.94
CA HIS A 93 -18.70 14.36 8.27
C HIS A 93 -19.59 14.65 7.03
N PRO A 94 -20.91 14.79 7.20
CA PRO A 94 -21.84 14.97 6.08
C PRO A 94 -21.50 16.19 5.22
N GLU A 95 -21.02 17.27 5.81
CA GLU A 95 -20.58 18.48 5.13
C GLU A 95 -19.37 18.26 4.19
N LEU A 96 -18.51 17.26 4.52
CA LEU A 96 -17.40 16.84 3.65
C LEU A 96 -17.92 15.94 2.54
N ARG A 97 -18.73 14.95 2.89
CA ARG A 97 -19.31 13.99 1.94
C ARG A 97 -20.13 14.68 0.85
N GLU A 98 -20.88 15.73 1.18
CA GLU A 98 -21.67 16.49 0.20
C GLU A 98 -20.80 17.22 -0.85
N THR A 99 -19.55 17.50 -0.56
CA THR A 99 -18.62 18.10 -1.52
C THR A 99 -18.04 17.11 -2.52
N LEU A 100 -18.11 15.82 -2.22
CA LEU A 100 -17.50 14.78 -3.04
C LEU A 100 -18.41 14.39 -4.21
N LEU A 101 -17.82 14.23 -5.38
CA LEU A 101 -18.47 13.71 -6.58
C LEU A 101 -18.64 12.18 -6.50
N LEU A 102 -17.65 11.51 -5.94
CA LEU A 102 -17.56 10.06 -5.71
C LEU A 102 -17.16 9.82 -4.24
N PRO A 103 -17.42 8.64 -3.66
CA PRO A 103 -16.77 8.24 -2.42
C PRO A 103 -15.25 8.36 -2.53
N LEU A 104 -14.56 8.51 -1.40
CA LEU A 104 -13.08 8.47 -1.42
C LEU A 104 -12.62 7.18 -2.08
N CYS A 105 -11.58 7.29 -2.89
CA CYS A 105 -10.95 6.18 -3.59
C CYS A 105 -9.51 6.01 -3.09
N GLY A 106 -8.82 4.95 -3.51
CA GLY A 106 -7.46 4.66 -3.09
C GLY A 106 -7.43 3.81 -1.83
N GLU A 107 -6.47 4.05 -0.96
CA GLU A 107 -6.22 3.27 0.24
C GLU A 107 -6.58 4.08 1.51
N PRO A 108 -6.90 3.40 2.63
CA PRO A 108 -7.22 4.09 3.89
C PRO A 108 -6.13 5.03 4.40
N ARG A 109 -4.90 4.88 3.92
CA ARG A 109 -3.74 5.71 4.27
C ARG A 109 -3.33 6.71 3.19
N MET A 110 -3.93 6.63 2.00
CA MET A 110 -3.72 7.56 0.88
C MET A 110 -4.99 7.62 0.04
N ALA A 111 -5.95 8.40 0.47
CA ALA A 111 -7.24 8.49 -0.19
C ALA A 111 -7.28 9.62 -1.23
N TYR A 112 -8.01 9.39 -2.30
CA TYR A 112 -8.20 10.32 -3.41
C TYR A 112 -9.62 10.89 -3.37
N ALA A 113 -9.72 12.21 -3.45
CA ALA A 113 -10.99 12.92 -3.44
C ALA A 113 -11.29 13.55 -4.80
N TYR A 114 -12.45 13.20 -5.34
CA TYR A 114 -13.05 13.86 -6.51
C TYR A 114 -14.10 14.82 -6.01
N VAL A 115 -13.85 16.12 -6.16
CA VAL A 115 -14.68 17.17 -5.61
C VAL A 115 -15.66 17.69 -6.66
N ARG A 116 -16.90 17.95 -6.26
CA ARG A 116 -17.90 18.53 -7.15
C ARG A 116 -17.45 19.93 -7.58
N ALA A 117 -17.62 20.23 -8.87
CA ALA A 117 -17.29 21.53 -9.43
C ALA A 117 -17.95 22.68 -8.63
N GLY A 118 -17.14 23.67 -8.24
CA GLY A 118 -17.55 24.79 -7.42
C GLY A 118 -17.62 24.53 -5.90
N ARG A 119 -17.29 23.31 -5.45
CA ARG A 119 -17.25 22.95 -4.03
C ARG A 119 -15.83 22.86 -3.45
N GLU A 120 -14.80 23.16 -4.24
CA GLU A 120 -13.39 22.98 -3.86
C GLU A 120 -13.04 23.79 -2.61
N ARG A 121 -13.51 25.05 -2.54
CA ARG A 121 -13.28 25.90 -1.36
C ARG A 121 -13.95 25.35 -0.11
N GLN A 122 -15.19 24.84 -0.24
CA GLN A 122 -15.91 24.22 0.88
C GLN A 122 -15.18 22.97 1.35
N PHE A 123 -14.77 22.09 0.43
CA PHE A 123 -13.99 20.89 0.72
C PHE A 123 -12.70 21.23 1.49
N GLU A 124 -11.88 22.16 0.94
CA GLU A 124 -10.63 22.58 1.60
C GLU A 124 -10.87 23.12 3.01
N ASN A 125 -11.88 23.98 3.17
CA ASN A 125 -12.20 24.59 4.47
C ASN A 125 -12.67 23.53 5.47
N THR A 126 -13.49 22.57 5.05
CA THR A 126 -13.97 21.50 5.93
C THR A 126 -12.81 20.61 6.38
N VAL A 127 -11.97 20.14 5.45
CA VAL A 127 -10.82 19.31 5.81
C VAL A 127 -9.85 20.06 6.73
N ARG A 128 -9.51 21.31 6.41
CA ARG A 128 -8.60 22.13 7.23
C ARG A 128 -9.19 22.54 8.58
N GLY A 129 -10.50 22.72 8.66
CA GLY A 129 -11.17 23.10 9.90
C GLY A 129 -11.50 21.95 10.84
N ARG A 130 -11.74 20.77 10.30
CA ARG A 130 -12.20 19.60 11.08
C ARG A 130 -11.17 18.49 11.22
N LEU A 131 -10.27 18.36 10.24
CA LEU A 131 -9.37 17.22 10.13
C LEU A 131 -7.88 17.60 10.01
N ALA A 132 -7.51 18.86 10.25
CA ALA A 132 -6.14 19.34 10.05
C ALA A 132 -5.09 18.64 10.93
N ASP A 133 -5.48 18.22 12.12
CA ASP A 133 -4.66 17.46 13.06
C ASP A 133 -4.55 15.96 12.69
N ARG A 134 -5.51 15.44 11.92
CA ARG A 134 -5.63 14.04 11.55
C ARG A 134 -5.22 13.74 10.11
N VAL A 135 -5.27 14.71 9.19
CA VAL A 135 -5.07 14.52 7.76
C VAL A 135 -4.24 15.65 7.15
N HIS A 136 -3.29 15.27 6.29
CA HIS A 136 -2.68 16.20 5.35
C HIS A 136 -3.52 16.27 4.08
N LEU A 137 -3.94 17.46 3.72
CA LEU A 137 -4.62 17.74 2.45
C LEU A 137 -3.63 18.28 1.43
N ILE A 138 -3.51 17.61 0.29
CA ILE A 138 -2.56 17.95 -0.79
C ILE A 138 -3.35 18.00 -2.11
N ARG A 139 -3.07 18.97 -2.97
CA ARG A 139 -3.62 18.97 -4.32
C ARG A 139 -2.97 17.88 -5.15
N SER A 140 -3.74 17.15 -5.93
CA SER A 140 -3.22 16.08 -6.78
C SER A 140 -2.16 16.56 -7.77
N GLU A 141 -2.28 17.79 -8.23
CA GLU A 141 -1.26 18.44 -9.09
C GLU A 141 0.09 18.60 -8.38
N ASP A 142 0.09 18.83 -7.07
CA ASP A 142 1.31 18.95 -6.28
C ASP A 142 2.00 17.60 -6.07
N VAL A 143 1.22 16.55 -5.88
CA VAL A 143 1.71 15.16 -5.80
C VAL A 143 2.42 14.77 -7.10
N LEU A 144 1.79 15.08 -8.23
CA LEU A 144 2.37 14.82 -9.56
C LEU A 144 3.63 15.66 -9.80
N ARG A 145 3.58 16.95 -9.51
CA ARG A 145 4.71 17.87 -9.71
C ARG A 145 5.92 17.48 -8.86
N GLN A 146 5.70 16.98 -7.67
CA GLN A 146 6.75 16.53 -6.75
C GLN A 146 7.26 15.12 -7.06
N GLY A 147 6.68 14.41 -8.02
CA GLY A 147 7.13 13.09 -8.47
C GLY A 147 6.89 11.97 -7.45
N TRP A 148 5.91 12.09 -6.57
CA TRP A 148 5.64 11.07 -5.52
C TRP A 148 5.28 9.70 -6.08
N LEU A 149 4.72 9.66 -7.28
CA LEU A 149 4.27 8.41 -7.93
C LEU A 149 5.27 7.90 -8.98
N GLY A 150 6.52 8.34 -8.91
CA GLY A 150 7.61 7.86 -9.72
C GLY A 150 8.35 8.97 -10.45
N PRO A 151 9.58 8.68 -10.93
CA PRO A 151 10.40 9.63 -11.67
C PRO A 151 9.89 9.79 -13.11
N GLY A 152 10.17 10.95 -13.71
CA GLY A 152 9.90 11.24 -15.11
C GLY A 152 8.56 11.90 -15.36
N THR A 153 8.13 11.89 -16.63
CA THR A 153 6.87 12.51 -17.03
C THR A 153 5.69 11.59 -16.69
N ALA A 154 4.76 12.11 -15.88
CA ALA A 154 3.56 11.37 -15.51
C ALA A 154 2.71 11.02 -16.74
N HIS A 155 2.18 9.80 -16.78
CA HIS A 155 1.23 9.42 -17.81
C HIS A 155 -0.03 10.32 -17.73
N PRO A 156 -0.57 10.82 -18.86
CA PRO A 156 -1.72 11.75 -18.85
C PRO A 156 -2.92 11.25 -18.04
N ALA A 157 -3.26 9.96 -18.11
CA ALA A 157 -4.36 9.37 -17.35
C ALA A 157 -4.11 9.28 -15.83
N LEU A 158 -2.89 9.54 -15.34
CA LEU A 158 -2.61 9.49 -13.91
C LEU A 158 -3.33 10.60 -13.15
N ARG A 159 -3.47 11.76 -13.76
CA ARG A 159 -4.22 12.89 -13.18
C ARG A 159 -5.68 12.50 -12.89
N ASP A 160 -6.33 11.83 -13.83
CA ASP A 160 -7.74 11.43 -13.69
C ASP A 160 -7.93 10.36 -12.61
N ARG A 161 -6.87 9.62 -12.26
CA ARG A 161 -6.89 8.58 -11.22
C ARG A 161 -6.67 9.09 -9.81
N LEU A 162 -6.09 10.30 -9.66
CA LEU A 162 -5.81 10.90 -8.36
C LEU A 162 -6.93 11.83 -7.88
N GLY A 163 -7.90 12.16 -8.73
CA GLY A 163 -8.90 13.17 -8.43
C GLY A 163 -8.29 14.54 -8.24
N ASP A 164 -8.97 15.39 -7.46
CA ASP A 164 -8.57 16.79 -7.24
C ASP A 164 -7.61 16.93 -6.03
N TYR A 165 -7.78 16.08 -5.04
CA TYR A 165 -6.99 16.11 -3.80
C TYR A 165 -6.60 14.71 -3.35
N VAL A 166 -5.45 14.66 -2.67
CA VAL A 166 -4.96 13.51 -1.93
C VAL A 166 -5.03 13.81 -0.44
N LEU A 167 -5.64 12.91 0.31
CA LEU A 167 -5.70 12.95 1.78
C LEU A 167 -4.75 11.90 2.32
N ILE A 168 -3.79 12.35 3.16
CA ILE A 168 -2.84 11.46 3.81
C ILE A 168 -3.06 11.53 5.32
N PRO A 169 -3.62 10.49 5.93
CA PRO A 169 -3.82 10.42 7.36
C PRO A 169 -2.51 10.47 8.15
N ARG A 170 -2.58 11.09 9.33
CA ARG A 170 -1.46 11.22 10.28
C ARG A 170 -1.47 10.13 11.32
N GLY A 171 -0.30 9.78 11.86
CA GLY A 171 -0.18 8.80 12.93
C GLY A 171 -0.90 7.48 12.61
N GLN A 172 -1.78 7.04 13.47
CA GLN A 172 -2.58 5.81 13.32
C GLN A 172 -3.94 6.05 12.64
N THR A 173 -4.24 7.27 12.20
CA THR A 173 -5.51 7.59 11.54
C THR A 173 -5.65 6.86 10.20
N ILE A 174 -6.87 6.42 9.89
CA ILE A 174 -7.30 5.93 8.58
C ILE A 174 -8.60 6.62 8.14
N LEU A 175 -8.88 6.59 6.83
CA LEU A 175 -10.08 7.10 6.20
C LEU A 175 -10.95 5.95 5.70
#